data_80216b942f06f397963673c5734417fa
#
_entry.id   80216b942f06f397963673c5734417fa
#
_cell.length_a   1.000
_cell.length_b   1.000
_cell.length_c   1.000
_cell.angle_alpha   90.00
_cell.angle_beta   90.00
_cell.angle_gamma   90.00
#
_symmetry.space_group_name_H-M   'P 1'
#
loop_
_entity.id
_entity.type
_entity.pdbx_description
1 polymer ?
#
loop_
_entity_poly.entity_id
_entity_poly.type
_entity_poly.pdbx_seq_one_letter_code
_entity_poly.pdbx_strand_id
1 'polypeptide(L)'
;MSSVKVKATIVEDNTGIKSQLPILITEQGEVGSVTDYLLKMEADGASNALMNGFIQATSLLLDYMEANKGLFEDPKMLFQTFAKRLYTGTIGEDGLDPSGLYWVPSSTDNVNKHIHRLTAFTDWLANKHGAEPMNPLRDATPHEQRLNYAAWYRK
;
A
#
# COMPACT_ATOMS: atom_id res chain seq x y z
N MET A 1 -2.01 -16.43 -3.71
CA MET A 1 -1.46 -16.67 -2.36
C MET A 1 -0.55 -15.50 -1.97
N SER A 2 -0.78 -14.92 -0.81
CA SER A 2 0.01 -13.77 -0.35
C SER A 2 1.38 -14.21 0.15
N SER A 3 2.44 -13.51 -0.28
CA SER A 3 3.79 -13.68 0.24
C SER A 3 4.03 -12.89 1.52
N VAL A 4 3.07 -12.07 1.91
CA VAL A 4 3.16 -11.15 3.04
C VAL A 4 2.32 -11.67 4.19
N LYS A 5 2.90 -11.71 5.39
CA LYS A 5 2.21 -12.10 6.63
C LYS A 5 2.24 -10.95 7.61
N VAL A 6 1.14 -10.81 8.36
CA VAL A 6 1.05 -9.81 9.43
C VAL A 6 1.22 -10.52 10.77
N LYS A 7 2.10 -9.98 11.59
CA LYS A 7 2.38 -10.51 12.93
C LYS A 7 2.37 -9.37 13.94
N ALA A 8 1.67 -9.54 15.06
CA ALA A 8 1.75 -8.62 16.18
C ALA A 8 3.07 -8.85 16.94
N THR A 9 3.71 -7.76 17.33
CA THR A 9 4.94 -7.83 18.13
C THR A 9 4.98 -6.71 19.15
N ILE A 10 5.83 -6.87 20.16
CA ILE A 10 6.07 -5.86 21.18
C ILE A 10 7.34 -5.11 20.77
N VAL A 11 7.21 -3.78 20.64
CA VAL A 11 8.32 -2.89 20.30
C VAL A 11 8.58 -1.95 21.47
N GLU A 12 9.84 -1.79 21.84
CA GLU A 12 10.28 -0.88 22.90
C GLU A 12 10.90 0.36 22.24
N ASP A 13 10.42 1.55 22.63
CA ASP A 13 10.96 2.81 22.12
C ASP A 13 12.17 3.28 22.96
N ASN A 14 12.74 4.44 22.59
CA ASN A 14 13.90 5.01 23.27
C ASN A 14 13.65 5.43 24.73
N THR A 15 12.39 5.50 25.16
CA THR A 15 12.01 5.85 26.53
C THR A 15 11.72 4.61 27.40
N GLY A 16 11.84 3.43 26.83
CA GLY A 16 11.52 2.17 27.51
C GLY A 16 10.03 1.82 27.47
N ILE A 17 9.20 2.58 26.78
CA ILE A 17 7.78 2.29 26.63
C ILE A 17 7.61 1.17 25.60
N LYS A 18 6.89 0.12 26.00
CA LYS A 18 6.59 -1.02 25.13
C LYS A 18 5.24 -0.84 24.48
N SER A 19 5.22 -0.99 23.16
CA SER A 19 4.02 -0.91 22.33
C SER A 19 3.84 -2.18 21.54
N GLN A 20 2.61 -2.63 21.36
CA GLN A 20 2.31 -3.76 20.50
C GLN A 20 1.98 -3.25 19.10
N LEU A 21 2.84 -3.56 18.14
CA LEU A 21 2.68 -3.17 16.74
C LEU A 21 2.52 -4.40 15.87
N PRO A 22 1.63 -4.34 14.86
CA PRO A 22 1.68 -5.30 13.77
C PRO A 22 2.92 -5.05 12.91
N ILE A 23 3.54 -6.11 12.43
CA ILE A 23 4.66 -6.02 11.48
C ILE A 23 4.35 -6.84 10.24
N LEU A 24 4.86 -6.41 9.10
CA LEU A 24 4.77 -7.14 7.86
C LEU A 24 6.03 -7.99 7.67
N ILE A 25 5.83 -9.26 7.40
CA ILE A 25 6.91 -10.23 7.18
C ILE A 25 6.73 -10.84 5.80
N THR A 26 7.80 -10.81 5.01
CA THR A 26 7.89 -11.51 3.73
C THR A 26 8.84 -12.68 3.84
N GLU A 27 9.04 -13.43 2.75
CA GLU A 27 10.03 -14.50 2.69
C GLU A 27 11.45 -14.00 2.96
N GLN A 28 11.72 -12.71 2.68
CA GLN A 28 12.99 -12.07 2.95
C GLN A 28 13.09 -11.49 4.37
N GLY A 29 12.05 -11.62 5.18
CA GLY A 29 11.99 -11.13 6.54
C GLY A 29 11.10 -9.91 6.72
N GLU A 30 11.35 -9.15 7.79
CA GLU A 30 10.57 -7.96 8.13
C GLU A 30 10.74 -6.85 7.09
N VAL A 31 9.65 -6.14 6.80
CA VAL A 31 9.69 -4.96 5.94
C VAL A 31 9.98 -3.73 6.82
N GLY A 32 11.25 -3.38 6.96
CA GLY A 32 11.70 -2.36 7.91
C GLY A 32 11.11 -0.98 7.67
N SER A 33 10.92 -0.57 6.42
CA SER A 33 10.31 0.73 6.11
C SER A 33 8.85 0.82 6.56
N VAL A 34 8.13 -0.29 6.52
CA VAL A 34 6.75 -0.38 7.01
C VAL A 34 6.73 -0.27 8.54
N THR A 35 7.64 -0.97 9.21
CA THR A 35 7.76 -0.87 10.67
C THR A 35 8.08 0.55 11.10
N ASP A 36 9.01 1.22 10.43
CA ASP A 36 9.37 2.60 10.73
C ASP A 36 8.18 3.54 10.59
N TYR A 37 7.38 3.36 9.54
CA TYR A 37 6.18 4.18 9.35
C TYR A 37 5.11 3.90 10.39
N LEU A 38 4.93 2.65 10.80
CA LEU A 38 4.01 2.30 11.88
C LEU A 38 4.41 2.91 13.21
N LEU A 39 5.71 2.93 13.52
CA LEU A 39 6.23 3.62 14.71
C LEU A 39 5.93 5.11 14.65
N LYS A 40 6.10 5.73 13.48
CA LYS A 40 5.74 7.14 13.26
C LYS A 40 4.24 7.36 13.48
N MET A 41 3.39 6.52 12.91
CA MET A 41 1.94 6.60 13.08
C MET A 41 1.55 6.52 14.55
N GLU A 42 2.13 5.59 15.30
CA GLU A 42 1.87 5.43 16.73
C GLU A 42 2.31 6.67 17.51
N ALA A 43 3.49 7.22 17.22
CA ALA A 43 4.00 8.44 17.85
C ALA A 43 3.09 9.64 17.59
N ASP A 44 2.46 9.68 16.40
CA ASP A 44 1.50 10.72 16.01
C ASP A 44 0.10 10.49 16.57
N GLY A 45 -0.11 9.43 17.34
CA GLY A 45 -1.40 9.14 17.98
C GLY A 45 -2.41 8.43 17.09
N ALA A 46 -1.96 7.76 16.02
CA ALA A 46 -2.86 7.03 15.13
C ALA A 46 -3.58 5.90 15.86
N SER A 47 -4.85 5.69 15.51
CA SER A 47 -5.65 4.60 16.06
C SER A 47 -5.20 3.24 15.51
N ASN A 48 -5.57 2.16 16.20
CA ASN A 48 -5.35 0.80 15.70
C ASN A 48 -6.05 0.57 14.35
N ALA A 49 -7.23 1.16 14.16
CA ALA A 49 -7.96 1.05 12.90
C ALA A 49 -7.19 1.69 11.74
N LEU A 50 -6.56 2.86 11.95
CA LEU A 50 -5.73 3.49 10.93
C LEU A 50 -4.49 2.66 10.61
N MET A 51 -3.80 2.14 11.63
CA MET A 51 -2.62 1.30 11.42
C MET A 51 -2.97 0.00 10.69
N ASN A 52 -4.06 -0.66 11.06
CA ASN A 52 -4.52 -1.87 10.39
C ASN A 52 -4.90 -1.61 8.93
N GLY A 53 -5.55 -0.48 8.66
CA GLY A 53 -5.88 -0.07 7.29
C GLY A 53 -4.65 0.18 6.43
N PHE A 54 -3.62 0.81 7.00
CA PHE A 54 -2.34 1.00 6.34
C PHE A 54 -1.66 -0.35 6.03
N ILE A 55 -1.65 -1.28 6.97
CA ILE A 55 -1.07 -2.62 6.78
C ILE A 55 -1.79 -3.36 5.67
N GLN A 56 -3.12 -3.32 5.65
CA GLN A 56 -3.91 -3.95 4.60
C GLN A 56 -3.55 -3.39 3.22
N ALA A 57 -3.50 -2.07 3.08
CA ALA A 57 -3.14 -1.42 1.83
C ALA A 57 -1.72 -1.77 1.39
N THR A 58 -0.78 -1.78 2.33
CA THR A 58 0.63 -2.08 2.05
C THR A 58 0.81 -3.54 1.66
N SER A 59 0.09 -4.46 2.31
CA SER A 59 0.11 -5.88 1.96
C SER A 59 -0.34 -6.11 0.52
N LEU A 60 -1.41 -5.41 0.09
CA LEU A 60 -1.89 -5.48 -1.29
C LEU A 60 -0.83 -4.98 -2.29
N LEU A 61 -0.18 -3.87 -1.97
CA LEU A 61 0.86 -3.33 -2.85
C LEU A 61 2.06 -4.28 -2.95
N LEU A 62 2.52 -4.82 -1.83
CA LEU A 62 3.65 -5.76 -1.82
C LEU A 62 3.32 -7.05 -2.57
N ASP A 63 2.12 -7.57 -2.42
CA ASP A 63 1.67 -8.74 -3.17
C ASP A 63 1.63 -8.46 -4.67
N TYR A 64 1.17 -7.28 -5.05
CA TYR A 64 1.14 -6.86 -6.45
C TYR A 64 2.56 -6.73 -7.03
N MET A 65 3.47 -6.11 -6.27
CA MET A 65 4.87 -5.98 -6.67
C MET A 65 5.54 -7.34 -6.87
N GLU A 66 5.32 -8.27 -5.95
CA GLU A 66 5.90 -9.61 -6.05
C GLU A 66 5.32 -10.38 -7.25
N ALA A 67 4.00 -10.33 -7.44
CA ALA A 67 3.34 -11.03 -8.55
C ALA A 67 3.77 -10.49 -9.93
N ASN A 68 4.17 -9.22 -10.00
CA ASN A 68 4.56 -8.56 -11.24
C ASN A 68 6.05 -8.18 -11.25
N LYS A 69 6.87 -8.89 -10.50
CA LYS A 69 8.30 -8.63 -10.37
C LYS A 69 8.97 -8.63 -11.75
N GLY A 70 9.73 -7.58 -12.02
CA GLY A 70 10.45 -7.43 -13.29
C GLY A 70 9.63 -6.90 -14.46
N LEU A 71 8.31 -6.70 -14.30
CA LEU A 71 7.44 -6.19 -15.37
C LEU A 71 7.42 -4.66 -15.46
N PHE A 72 7.75 -3.97 -14.38
CA PHE A 72 7.72 -2.52 -14.32
C PHE A 72 9.10 -1.97 -13.95
N GLU A 73 9.64 -1.08 -14.79
CA GLU A 73 10.85 -0.33 -14.49
C GLU A 73 10.53 1.00 -13.80
N ASP A 74 9.36 1.58 -14.12
CA ASP A 74 8.93 2.87 -13.59
C ASP A 74 7.99 2.67 -12.40
N PRO A 75 8.37 3.14 -11.19
CA PRO A 75 7.50 3.05 -10.01
C PRO A 75 6.14 3.74 -10.19
N LYS A 76 6.08 4.82 -10.97
CA LYS A 76 4.82 5.52 -11.25
C LYS A 76 3.86 4.64 -12.05
N MET A 77 4.37 3.93 -13.05
CA MET A 77 3.59 2.99 -13.84
C MET A 77 3.12 1.81 -12.99
N LEU A 78 3.97 1.30 -12.13
CA LEU A 78 3.62 0.25 -11.18
C LEU A 78 2.45 0.70 -10.29
N PHE A 79 2.54 1.89 -9.72
CA PHE A 79 1.51 2.42 -8.82
C PHE A 79 0.18 2.64 -9.56
N GLN A 80 0.22 3.22 -10.76
CA GLN A 80 -0.96 3.42 -11.60
C GLN A 80 -1.68 2.11 -11.90
N THR A 81 -0.92 1.10 -12.33
CA THR A 81 -1.48 -0.20 -12.70
C THR A 81 -2.03 -0.93 -11.48
N PHE A 82 -1.34 -0.82 -10.34
CA PHE A 82 -1.83 -1.34 -9.06
C PHE A 82 -3.20 -0.75 -8.72
N ALA A 83 -3.32 0.57 -8.76
CA ALA A 83 -4.58 1.26 -8.46
C ALA A 83 -5.71 0.81 -9.38
N LYS A 84 -5.43 0.68 -10.67
CA LYS A 84 -6.39 0.19 -11.66
C LYS A 84 -6.84 -1.23 -11.32
N ARG A 85 -5.90 -2.12 -10.97
CA ARG A 85 -6.21 -3.52 -10.67
C ARG A 85 -6.97 -3.70 -9.35
N LEU A 86 -6.78 -2.82 -8.38
CA LEU A 86 -7.65 -2.81 -7.21
C LEU A 86 -9.12 -2.58 -7.61
N TYR A 87 -9.35 -1.71 -8.57
CA TYR A 87 -10.70 -1.39 -9.03
C TYR A 87 -11.27 -2.48 -9.95
N THR A 88 -10.49 -2.97 -10.91
CA THR A 88 -10.96 -3.93 -11.92
C THR A 88 -10.84 -5.39 -11.48
N GLY A 89 -10.00 -5.66 -10.48
CA GLY A 89 -9.57 -7.02 -10.18
C GLY A 89 -8.51 -7.50 -11.16
N THR A 90 -8.03 -8.71 -10.95
CA THR A 90 -6.95 -9.30 -11.75
C THR A 90 -7.37 -10.57 -12.49
N ILE A 91 -8.61 -11.04 -12.27
CA ILE A 91 -9.12 -12.25 -12.88
C ILE A 91 -9.58 -11.96 -14.32
N GLY A 92 -9.12 -12.77 -15.26
CA GLY A 92 -9.51 -12.67 -16.66
C GLY A 92 -10.93 -13.16 -16.93
N GLU A 93 -11.43 -12.91 -18.15
CA GLU A 93 -12.77 -13.35 -18.59
C GLU A 93 -12.93 -14.88 -18.54
N ASP A 94 -11.84 -15.60 -18.69
CA ASP A 94 -11.79 -17.07 -18.59
C ASP A 94 -11.79 -17.59 -17.16
N GLY A 95 -11.83 -16.70 -16.16
CA GLY A 95 -11.78 -17.05 -14.74
C GLY A 95 -10.38 -17.35 -14.23
N LEU A 96 -9.35 -17.18 -15.06
CA LEU A 96 -7.96 -17.42 -14.68
C LEU A 96 -7.21 -16.10 -14.47
N ASP A 97 -6.18 -16.16 -13.63
CA ASP A 97 -5.32 -15.02 -13.36
C ASP A 97 -3.85 -15.45 -13.42
N PRO A 98 -3.11 -15.06 -14.50
CA PRO A 98 -1.69 -15.38 -14.61
C PRO A 98 -0.82 -14.83 -13.49
N SER A 99 -1.23 -13.72 -12.84
CA SER A 99 -0.48 -13.18 -11.71
C SER A 99 -0.61 -14.00 -10.44
N GLY A 100 -1.65 -14.83 -10.34
CA GLY A 100 -1.93 -15.65 -9.17
C GLY A 100 -2.59 -14.90 -8.00
N LEU A 101 -2.90 -13.62 -8.16
CA LEU A 101 -3.50 -12.81 -7.09
C LEU A 101 -4.98 -13.10 -6.88
N TYR A 102 -5.71 -13.34 -7.96
CA TYR A 102 -7.16 -13.60 -7.96
C TYR A 102 -7.96 -12.53 -7.22
N TRP A 103 -7.56 -11.27 -7.43
CA TRP A 103 -8.29 -10.14 -6.86
C TRP A 103 -9.63 -9.94 -7.57
N VAL A 104 -10.68 -9.76 -6.77
CA VAL A 104 -11.99 -9.36 -7.28
C VAL A 104 -12.08 -7.83 -7.29
N PRO A 105 -12.95 -7.24 -8.13
CA PRO A 105 -13.12 -5.79 -8.15
C PRO A 105 -13.50 -5.23 -6.77
N SER A 106 -12.89 -4.12 -6.39
CA SER A 106 -13.19 -3.40 -5.15
C SER A 106 -14.04 -2.17 -5.45
N SER A 107 -14.78 -1.69 -4.44
CA SER A 107 -15.54 -0.45 -4.56
C SER A 107 -14.60 0.75 -4.74
N THR A 108 -15.11 1.80 -5.36
CA THR A 108 -14.39 3.08 -5.50
C THR A 108 -13.91 3.61 -4.16
N ASP A 109 -14.76 3.54 -3.13
CA ASP A 109 -14.40 4.03 -1.79
C ASP A 109 -13.24 3.24 -1.19
N ASN A 110 -13.24 1.92 -1.31
CA ASN A 110 -12.15 1.10 -0.80
C ASN A 110 -10.85 1.35 -1.55
N VAL A 111 -10.90 1.46 -2.87
CA VAL A 111 -9.73 1.78 -3.68
C VAL A 111 -9.14 3.13 -3.25
N ASN A 112 -9.98 4.16 -3.12
CA ASN A 112 -9.54 5.48 -2.71
C ASN A 112 -8.89 5.48 -1.32
N LYS A 113 -9.46 4.74 -0.37
CA LYS A 113 -8.87 4.60 0.97
C LYS A 113 -7.47 3.98 0.91
N HIS A 114 -7.32 2.90 0.16
CA HIS A 114 -6.02 2.24 0.00
C HIS A 114 -5.01 3.18 -0.66
N ILE A 115 -5.40 3.86 -1.72
CA ILE A 115 -4.51 4.76 -2.45
C ILE A 115 -4.10 5.96 -1.60
N HIS A 116 -5.02 6.53 -0.82
CA HIS A 116 -4.69 7.62 0.12
C HIS A 116 -3.62 7.19 1.12
N ARG A 117 -3.81 6.03 1.74
CA ARG A 117 -2.87 5.50 2.73
C ARG A 117 -1.50 5.25 2.13
N LEU A 118 -1.47 4.64 0.95
CA LEU A 118 -0.23 4.33 0.25
C LEU A 118 0.47 5.58 -0.27
N THR A 119 -0.28 6.59 -0.72
CA THR A 119 0.30 7.85 -1.16
C THR A 119 1.04 8.53 -0.01
N ALA A 120 0.42 8.60 1.17
CA ALA A 120 1.07 9.18 2.35
C ALA A 120 2.36 8.43 2.71
N PHE A 121 2.33 7.11 2.71
CA PHE A 121 3.48 6.28 3.01
C PHE A 121 4.59 6.42 1.96
N THR A 122 4.24 6.29 0.68
CA THR A 122 5.23 6.35 -0.41
C THR A 122 5.82 7.74 -0.57
N ASP A 123 5.07 8.81 -0.31
CA ASP A 123 5.59 10.17 -0.29
C ASP A 123 6.59 10.37 0.87
N TRP A 124 6.24 9.87 2.05
CA TRP A 124 7.15 9.90 3.20
C TRP A 124 8.45 9.16 2.91
N LEU A 125 8.34 7.97 2.33
CA LEU A 125 9.48 7.13 2.00
C LEU A 125 10.36 7.78 0.92
N ALA A 126 9.73 8.31 -0.13
CA ALA A 126 10.42 9.01 -1.21
C ALA A 126 11.17 10.24 -0.69
N ASN A 127 10.55 11.04 0.16
CA ASN A 127 11.17 12.20 0.78
C ASN A 127 12.38 11.81 1.64
N LYS A 128 12.28 10.71 2.39
CA LYS A 128 13.36 10.20 3.23
C LYS A 128 14.59 9.79 2.43
N HIS A 129 14.40 9.27 1.22
CA HIS A 129 15.47 8.77 0.35
C HIS A 129 15.83 9.72 -0.80
N GLY A 130 15.23 10.91 -0.86
CA GLY A 130 15.47 11.86 -1.95
C GLY A 130 14.98 11.39 -3.30
N ALA A 131 13.98 10.51 -3.33
CA ALA A 131 13.39 9.97 -4.55
C ALA A 131 12.12 10.70 -4.96
N GLU A 132 11.66 10.47 -6.19
CA GLU A 132 10.38 11.00 -6.65
C GLU A 132 9.20 10.21 -6.06
N PRO A 133 8.06 10.89 -5.76
CA PRO A 133 6.84 10.22 -5.32
C PRO A 133 6.31 9.24 -6.36
N MET A 134 5.74 8.13 -5.89
CA MET A 134 5.20 7.09 -6.77
C MET A 134 3.85 7.44 -7.39
N ASN A 135 2.96 8.09 -6.63
CA ASN A 135 1.63 8.39 -7.14
C ASN A 135 1.67 9.61 -8.09
N PRO A 136 1.36 9.43 -9.38
CA PRO A 136 1.41 10.55 -10.34
C PRO A 136 0.32 11.61 -10.09
N LEU A 137 -0.71 11.33 -9.28
CA LEU A 137 -1.76 12.28 -8.94
C LEU A 137 -1.52 12.98 -7.60
N ARG A 138 -0.36 12.78 -6.98
CA ARG A 138 -0.07 13.34 -5.66
C ARG A 138 -0.14 14.87 -5.58
N ASP A 139 0.15 15.55 -6.68
CA ASP A 139 0.15 17.01 -6.76
C ASP A 139 -1.20 17.58 -7.20
N ALA A 140 -2.19 16.74 -7.44
CA ALA A 140 -3.53 17.18 -7.78
C ALA A 140 -4.18 17.89 -6.58
N THR A 141 -5.05 18.86 -6.86
CA THR A 141 -5.79 19.54 -5.81
C THR A 141 -6.70 18.54 -5.08
N PRO A 142 -7.10 18.82 -3.81
CA PRO A 142 -8.05 17.96 -3.11
C PRO A 142 -9.34 17.72 -3.90
N HIS A 143 -9.81 18.73 -4.62
CA HIS A 143 -10.99 18.60 -5.46
C HIS A 143 -10.76 17.62 -6.64
N GLU A 144 -9.65 17.77 -7.34
CA GLU A 144 -9.26 16.87 -8.43
C GLU A 144 -9.08 15.44 -7.94
N GLN A 145 -8.45 15.27 -6.78
CA GLN A 145 -8.26 13.94 -6.18
C GLN A 145 -9.60 13.27 -5.90
N ARG A 146 -10.55 14.00 -5.32
CA ARG A 146 -11.88 13.45 -5.01
C ARG A 146 -12.67 13.08 -6.27
N LEU A 147 -12.55 13.87 -7.34
CA LEU A 147 -13.27 13.61 -8.59
C LEU A 147 -12.63 12.51 -9.42
N ASN A 148 -11.31 12.44 -9.41
CA ASN A 148 -10.57 11.73 -10.44
C ASN A 148 -10.02 10.37 -10.02
N TYR A 149 -9.94 10.05 -8.73
CA TYR A 149 -9.46 8.73 -8.37
C TYR A 149 -10.31 7.64 -9.04
N ALA A 150 -11.63 7.69 -8.87
CA ALA A 150 -12.50 6.71 -9.50
C ALA A 150 -12.48 6.80 -11.03
N ALA A 151 -12.55 8.01 -11.58
CA ALA A 151 -12.54 8.22 -13.01
C ALA A 151 -11.20 7.82 -13.64
N TRP A 152 -10.11 8.11 -12.94
CA TRP A 152 -8.78 7.78 -13.40
C TRP A 152 -8.53 6.28 -13.43
N TYR A 153 -9.03 5.56 -12.45
CA TYR A 153 -8.87 4.11 -12.38
C TYR A 153 -9.80 3.35 -13.32
N ARG A 154 -10.91 3.96 -13.73
CA ARG A 154 -11.86 3.36 -14.66
C ARG A 154 -11.40 3.35 -16.12
N LYS A 155 -10.38 4.07 -16.44
CA LYS A 155 -9.88 4.14 -17.82
C LYS A 155 -9.22 2.86 -18.28
#